data_b1e8eeada2d7038e31b930aa6e6984fb
#
_entry.id   b1e8eeada2d7038e31b930aa6e6984fb
#
_cell.length_a   1.000
_cell.length_b   1.000
_cell.length_c   1.000
_cell.angle_alpha   90.00
_cell.angle_beta   90.00
_cell.angle_gamma   90.00
#
_symmetry.space_group_name_H-M   'P 1'
#
loop_
_entity.id
_entity.type
_entity.pdbx_description
1 polymer ?
#
loop_
_entity_poly.entity_id
_entity_poly.type
_entity_poly.pdbx_seq_one_letter_code
_entity_poly.pdbx_strand_id
1 'polypeptide(L)'
;MHTLNGKRIVVTGGSEGLGLAMVEALAARGALVTALARDRTKLAAAERVGAAVIAGDATDAALMNRIVGDEGPDVLILNAGARLTMKPIDELSWDEFSSAWNTDVRAGLVGIQAALKIPMKPGGRVLIMSSGASLVLSVPYIEPEGLRLSGGYIGAKRMLWFMAHCANAVSRERGLGLHFQVLLPGQLVPDTALGHQVAVAYADIKGVTAEEHVMQTYGSILRPAEFATRVTELLADPRYASGVAYTIRANTDIMPLDLPSA
;
A
#
# COMPACT_ATOMS: atom_id res chain seq x y z
N MET A 1 15.90 16.82 8.41
CA MET A 1 14.56 16.24 8.23
C MET A 1 13.82 17.05 7.17
N HIS A 2 13.33 16.42 6.11
CA HIS A 2 12.42 17.09 5.19
C HIS A 2 11.06 17.25 5.88
N THR A 3 10.54 18.47 5.85
CA THR A 3 9.20 18.71 6.42
C THR A 3 8.13 18.18 5.46
N LEU A 4 7.05 17.61 6.01
CA LEU A 4 5.85 17.27 5.25
C LEU A 4 4.86 18.45 5.18
N ASN A 5 5.11 19.48 5.95
CA ASN A 5 4.26 20.68 5.98
C ASN A 5 4.15 21.31 4.60
N GLY A 6 2.92 21.53 4.13
CA GLY A 6 2.62 22.07 2.81
C GLY A 6 2.85 21.13 1.63
N LYS A 7 3.33 19.91 1.84
CA LYS A 7 3.45 18.89 0.78
C LYS A 7 2.08 18.42 0.32
N ARG A 8 1.86 18.37 -0.99
CA ARG A 8 0.65 17.82 -1.60
C ARG A 8 0.76 16.31 -1.70
N ILE A 9 -0.14 15.60 -1.04
CA ILE A 9 -0.11 14.14 -0.97
C ILE A 9 -1.48 13.57 -1.35
N VAL A 10 -1.52 12.72 -2.38
CA VAL A 10 -2.72 12.00 -2.77
C VAL A 10 -2.65 10.57 -2.24
N VAL A 11 -3.73 10.11 -1.58
CA VAL A 11 -3.84 8.75 -1.03
C VAL A 11 -5.05 8.04 -1.64
N THR A 12 -4.81 7.00 -2.44
CA THR A 12 -5.89 6.14 -2.94
C THR A 12 -6.29 5.11 -1.88
N GLY A 13 -7.59 4.81 -1.77
CA GLY A 13 -8.10 3.96 -0.67
C GLY A 13 -8.02 4.66 0.70
N GLY A 14 -8.14 5.99 0.73
CA GLY A 14 -7.96 6.82 1.93
C GLY A 14 -9.16 6.88 2.88
N SER A 15 -10.18 6.04 2.72
CA SER A 15 -11.42 6.10 3.50
C SER A 15 -11.47 5.17 4.72
N GLU A 16 -10.61 4.17 4.79
CA GLU A 16 -10.58 3.19 5.89
C GLU A 16 -9.20 2.54 6.03
N GLY A 17 -8.98 1.81 7.12
CA GLY A 17 -7.79 0.98 7.35
C GLY A 17 -6.48 1.76 7.29
N LEU A 18 -5.46 1.17 6.63
CA LEU A 18 -4.14 1.81 6.51
C LEU A 18 -4.20 3.11 5.72
N GLY A 19 -5.07 3.20 4.70
CA GLY A 19 -5.22 4.41 3.90
C GLY A 19 -5.70 5.59 4.73
N LEU A 20 -6.75 5.42 5.53
CA LEU A 20 -7.24 6.46 6.44
C LEU A 20 -6.20 6.83 7.49
N ALA A 21 -5.56 5.84 8.12
CA ALA A 21 -4.52 6.11 9.11
C ALA A 21 -3.36 6.93 8.51
N MET A 22 -2.96 6.66 7.25
CA MET A 22 -1.96 7.49 6.56
C MET A 22 -2.47 8.91 6.30
N VAL A 23 -3.73 9.08 5.89
CA VAL A 23 -4.35 10.41 5.73
C VAL A 23 -4.28 11.21 7.03
N GLU A 24 -4.68 10.60 8.15
CA GLU A 24 -4.66 11.23 9.47
C GLU A 24 -3.24 11.62 9.91
N ALA A 25 -2.28 10.70 9.79
CA ALA A 25 -0.90 10.95 10.20
C ALA A 25 -0.21 12.02 9.33
N LEU A 26 -0.48 12.05 8.02
CA LEU A 26 0.08 13.03 7.09
C LEU A 26 -0.53 14.43 7.32
N ALA A 27 -1.85 14.50 7.50
CA ALA A 27 -2.54 15.76 7.82
C ALA A 27 -2.03 16.34 9.16
N ALA A 28 -1.84 15.51 10.17
CA ALA A 28 -1.26 15.92 11.47
C ALA A 28 0.18 16.47 11.35
N ARG A 29 0.91 16.15 10.26
CA ARG A 29 2.23 16.70 9.95
C ARG A 29 2.16 17.94 9.05
N GLY A 30 0.96 18.50 8.81
CA GLY A 30 0.73 19.71 8.01
C GLY A 30 0.77 19.46 6.49
N ALA A 31 0.68 18.23 6.03
CA ALA A 31 0.55 17.93 4.61
C ALA A 31 -0.84 18.33 4.09
N LEU A 32 -0.90 18.76 2.83
CA LEU A 32 -2.15 18.99 2.10
C LEU A 32 -2.56 17.63 1.47
N VAL A 33 -3.46 16.93 2.16
CA VAL A 33 -3.82 15.56 1.79
C VAL A 33 -5.11 15.53 0.99
N THR A 34 -5.13 14.80 -0.12
CA THR A 34 -6.33 14.46 -0.89
C THR A 34 -6.55 12.95 -0.80
N ALA A 35 -7.69 12.52 -0.25
CA ALA A 35 -8.07 11.12 -0.14
C ALA A 35 -9.03 10.73 -1.26
N LEU A 36 -8.70 9.66 -2.01
CA LEU A 36 -9.56 9.07 -3.04
C LEU A 36 -10.13 7.74 -2.54
N ALA A 37 -11.45 7.55 -2.63
CA ALA A 37 -12.09 6.25 -2.44
C ALA A 37 -13.46 6.21 -3.14
N ARG A 38 -14.00 5.01 -3.38
CA ARG A 38 -15.28 4.83 -4.08
C ARG A 38 -16.49 5.29 -3.26
N ASP A 39 -16.43 5.03 -1.95
CA ASP A 39 -17.55 5.33 -1.04
C ASP A 39 -17.39 6.75 -0.46
N ARG A 40 -18.23 7.68 -0.94
CA ARG A 40 -18.26 9.07 -0.47
C ARG A 40 -18.59 9.18 1.01
N THR A 41 -19.42 8.30 1.53
CA THR A 41 -19.84 8.34 2.94
C THR A 41 -18.66 8.00 3.87
N LYS A 42 -17.87 7.00 3.50
CA LYS A 42 -16.67 6.61 4.27
C LYS A 42 -15.57 7.68 4.24
N LEU A 43 -15.50 8.51 3.18
CA LEU A 43 -14.55 9.61 3.08
C LEU A 43 -14.78 10.72 4.11
N ALA A 44 -15.95 10.78 4.75
CA ALA A 44 -16.21 11.73 5.83
C ALA A 44 -15.21 11.63 7.00
N ALA A 45 -14.58 10.46 7.20
CA ALA A 45 -13.52 10.32 8.20
C ALA A 45 -12.26 11.12 7.83
N ALA A 46 -11.87 11.08 6.56
CA ALA A 46 -10.75 11.88 6.04
C ALA A 46 -11.04 13.40 6.06
N GLU A 47 -12.27 13.80 5.75
CA GLU A 47 -12.68 15.21 5.83
C GLU A 47 -12.58 15.78 7.26
N ARG A 48 -12.89 14.98 8.28
CA ARG A 48 -12.80 15.42 9.69
C ARG A 48 -11.38 15.81 10.11
N VAL A 49 -10.36 15.28 9.46
CA VAL A 49 -8.97 15.64 9.73
C VAL A 49 -8.41 16.68 8.75
N GLY A 50 -9.29 17.34 7.98
CA GLY A 50 -8.94 18.42 7.07
C GLY A 50 -8.42 17.97 5.70
N ALA A 51 -8.54 16.70 5.33
CA ALA A 51 -8.18 16.24 4.00
C ALA A 51 -9.24 16.62 2.97
N ALA A 52 -8.83 17.01 1.77
CA ALA A 52 -9.70 17.04 0.61
C ALA A 52 -10.10 15.62 0.23
N VAL A 53 -11.29 15.44 -0.35
CA VAL A 53 -11.78 14.11 -0.71
C VAL A 53 -12.33 14.07 -2.13
N ILE A 54 -12.06 12.96 -2.81
CA ILE A 54 -12.56 12.67 -4.15
C ILE A 54 -13.25 11.31 -4.11
N ALA A 55 -14.53 11.26 -4.50
CA ALA A 55 -15.24 9.99 -4.68
C ALA A 55 -14.96 9.45 -6.08
N GLY A 56 -14.40 8.24 -6.17
CA GLY A 56 -14.10 7.63 -7.45
C GLY A 56 -13.30 6.34 -7.34
N ASP A 57 -13.12 5.67 -8.48
CA ASP A 57 -12.39 4.41 -8.56
C ASP A 57 -10.94 4.65 -9.00
N ALA A 58 -9.98 4.17 -8.22
CA ALA A 58 -8.56 4.28 -8.54
C ALA A 58 -8.14 3.46 -9.79
N THR A 59 -9.02 2.59 -10.31
CA THR A 59 -8.81 1.89 -11.58
C THR A 59 -9.27 2.68 -12.81
N ASP A 60 -9.87 3.86 -12.62
CA ASP A 60 -10.27 4.77 -13.70
C ASP A 60 -9.07 5.64 -14.11
N ALA A 61 -8.54 5.38 -15.31
CA ALA A 61 -7.40 6.09 -15.85
C ALA A 61 -7.67 7.58 -16.11
N ALA A 62 -8.87 7.95 -16.53
CA ALA A 62 -9.22 9.34 -16.78
C ALA A 62 -9.28 10.13 -15.47
N LEU A 63 -9.86 9.53 -14.42
CA LEU A 63 -9.89 10.11 -13.08
C LEU A 63 -8.46 10.28 -12.51
N MET A 64 -7.64 9.24 -12.56
CA MET A 64 -6.28 9.31 -12.01
C MET A 64 -5.40 10.33 -12.77
N ASN A 65 -5.53 10.41 -14.09
CA ASN A 65 -4.84 11.43 -14.90
C ASN A 65 -5.27 12.85 -14.46
N ARG A 66 -6.55 13.07 -14.26
CA ARG A 66 -7.08 14.36 -13.80
C ARG A 66 -6.56 14.69 -12.38
N ILE A 67 -6.60 13.72 -11.45
CA ILE A 67 -6.12 13.91 -10.08
C ILE A 67 -4.63 14.28 -10.08
N VAL A 68 -3.79 13.55 -10.80
CA VAL A 68 -2.36 13.85 -10.86
C VAL A 68 -2.09 15.22 -11.49
N GLY A 69 -2.85 15.59 -12.54
CA GLY A 69 -2.73 16.88 -13.22
C GLY A 69 -3.19 18.06 -12.34
N ASP A 70 -4.37 17.95 -11.74
CA ASP A 70 -4.98 19.05 -10.99
C ASP A 70 -4.32 19.23 -9.60
N GLU A 71 -4.05 18.13 -8.90
CA GLU A 71 -3.44 18.18 -7.57
C GLU A 71 -1.92 18.44 -7.63
N GLY A 72 -1.23 18.03 -8.69
CA GLY A 72 0.22 18.15 -8.84
C GLY A 72 0.98 17.63 -7.61
N PRO A 73 0.76 16.35 -7.21
CA PRO A 73 1.24 15.86 -5.92
C PRO A 73 2.77 15.80 -5.84
N ASP A 74 3.30 16.11 -4.65
CA ASP A 74 4.69 15.81 -4.29
C ASP A 74 4.84 14.30 -3.99
N VAL A 75 3.77 13.68 -3.44
CA VAL A 75 3.72 12.23 -3.14
C VAL A 75 2.37 11.65 -3.58
N LEU A 76 2.41 10.54 -4.30
CA LEU A 76 1.24 9.74 -4.66
C LEU A 76 1.30 8.39 -3.96
N ILE A 77 0.32 8.08 -3.10
CA ILE A 77 0.24 6.82 -2.36
C ILE A 77 -0.84 5.94 -2.99
N LEU A 78 -0.40 4.87 -3.68
CA LEU A 78 -1.25 3.88 -4.32
C LEU A 78 -1.56 2.77 -3.33
N ASN A 79 -2.63 2.98 -2.52
CA ASN A 79 -3.01 2.06 -1.45
C ASN A 79 -4.34 1.34 -1.70
N ALA A 80 -5.15 1.79 -2.64
CA ALA A 80 -6.42 1.13 -2.96
C ALA A 80 -6.24 -0.36 -3.26
N GLY A 81 -7.08 -1.20 -2.68
CA GLY A 81 -7.02 -2.65 -2.85
C GLY A 81 -8.38 -3.32 -2.72
N ALA A 82 -8.44 -4.60 -3.12
CA ALA A 82 -9.64 -5.43 -3.06
C ALA A 82 -9.83 -6.08 -1.69
N ARG A 83 -11.06 -6.52 -1.43
CA ARG A 83 -11.33 -7.56 -0.45
C ARG A 83 -10.88 -8.91 -1.02
N LEU A 84 -10.40 -9.79 -0.15
CA LEU A 84 -9.93 -11.11 -0.56
C LEU A 84 -11.04 -12.16 -0.43
N THR A 85 -10.99 -13.16 -1.29
CA THR A 85 -11.64 -14.45 -1.06
C THR A 85 -10.62 -15.38 -0.43
N MET A 86 -10.92 -15.85 0.78
CA MET A 86 -10.05 -16.76 1.54
C MET A 86 -10.52 -18.19 1.32
N LYS A 87 -9.96 -18.86 0.31
CA LYS A 87 -10.25 -20.26 -0.06
C LYS A 87 -8.99 -20.99 -0.50
N PRO A 88 -8.93 -22.32 -0.40
CA PRO A 88 -7.92 -23.16 -1.05
C PRO A 88 -7.88 -22.89 -2.57
N ILE A 89 -6.72 -23.09 -3.19
CA ILE A 89 -6.53 -22.75 -4.61
C ILE A 89 -7.40 -23.56 -5.55
N ASP A 90 -7.71 -24.79 -5.20
CA ASP A 90 -8.57 -25.72 -5.94
C ASP A 90 -10.07 -25.39 -5.86
N GLU A 91 -10.45 -24.49 -4.94
CA GLU A 91 -11.84 -24.02 -4.77
C GLU A 91 -12.07 -22.62 -5.32
N LEU A 92 -11.03 -21.91 -5.78
CA LEU A 92 -11.14 -20.56 -6.30
C LEU A 92 -11.65 -20.57 -7.74
N SER A 93 -12.72 -19.81 -8.01
CA SER A 93 -13.07 -19.44 -9.38
C SER A 93 -12.02 -18.45 -9.94
N TRP A 94 -11.99 -18.31 -11.28
CA TRP A 94 -11.14 -17.29 -11.91
C TRP A 94 -11.41 -15.88 -11.41
N ASP A 95 -12.67 -15.51 -11.24
CA ASP A 95 -13.06 -14.17 -10.77
C ASP A 95 -12.58 -13.90 -9.35
N GLU A 96 -12.68 -14.88 -8.46
CA GLU A 96 -12.15 -14.78 -7.09
C GLU A 96 -10.62 -14.71 -7.09
N PHE A 97 -9.95 -15.55 -7.88
CA PHE A 97 -8.49 -15.55 -8.01
C PHE A 97 -7.97 -14.24 -8.59
N SER A 98 -8.61 -13.73 -9.63
CA SER A 98 -8.16 -12.53 -10.34
C SER A 98 -8.64 -11.21 -9.71
N SER A 99 -9.45 -11.23 -8.65
CA SER A 99 -10.04 -10.03 -8.04
C SER A 99 -8.99 -9.01 -7.61
N ALA A 100 -7.89 -9.46 -6.98
CA ALA A 100 -6.78 -8.59 -6.59
C ALA A 100 -5.99 -8.06 -7.80
N TRP A 101 -5.94 -8.80 -8.92
CA TRP A 101 -5.34 -8.33 -10.15
C TRP A 101 -6.19 -7.23 -10.79
N ASN A 102 -7.50 -7.46 -10.87
CA ASN A 102 -8.45 -6.52 -11.47
C ASN A 102 -8.63 -5.24 -10.65
N THR A 103 -8.24 -5.25 -9.37
CA THR A 103 -8.32 -4.09 -8.48
C THR A 103 -6.94 -3.53 -8.16
N ASP A 104 -6.11 -4.27 -7.41
CA ASP A 104 -4.85 -3.76 -6.87
C ASP A 104 -3.81 -3.51 -7.97
N VAL A 105 -3.59 -4.52 -8.84
CA VAL A 105 -2.61 -4.38 -9.93
C VAL A 105 -3.08 -3.34 -10.94
N ARG A 106 -4.37 -3.32 -11.28
CA ARG A 106 -4.94 -2.34 -12.20
C ARG A 106 -4.86 -0.92 -11.63
N ALA A 107 -5.24 -0.70 -10.36
CA ALA A 107 -5.11 0.61 -9.72
C ALA A 107 -3.64 1.06 -9.63
N GLY A 108 -2.73 0.13 -9.28
CA GLY A 108 -1.29 0.39 -9.29
C GLY A 108 -0.77 0.79 -10.66
N LEU A 109 -1.14 0.04 -11.72
CA LEU A 109 -0.74 0.34 -13.09
C LEU A 109 -1.25 1.71 -13.55
N VAL A 110 -2.53 1.98 -13.31
CA VAL A 110 -3.18 3.25 -13.68
C VAL A 110 -2.51 4.43 -12.98
N GLY A 111 -2.24 4.31 -11.65
CA GLY A 111 -1.54 5.36 -10.90
C GLY A 111 -0.10 5.58 -11.36
N ILE A 112 0.65 4.51 -11.62
CA ILE A 112 2.01 4.57 -12.19
C ILE A 112 1.99 5.26 -13.55
N GLN A 113 1.06 4.87 -14.43
CA GLN A 113 0.93 5.48 -15.76
C GLN A 113 0.56 6.96 -15.69
N ALA A 114 -0.33 7.35 -14.78
CA ALA A 114 -0.66 8.75 -14.57
C ALA A 114 0.57 9.55 -14.14
N ALA A 115 1.33 9.07 -13.14
CA ALA A 115 2.55 9.73 -12.67
C ALA A 115 3.64 9.86 -13.75
N LEU A 116 3.78 8.87 -14.64
CA LEU A 116 4.77 8.87 -15.72
C LEU A 116 4.38 9.70 -16.94
N LYS A 117 3.08 9.85 -17.21
CA LYS A 117 2.55 10.56 -18.40
C LYS A 117 2.24 12.03 -18.12
N ILE A 118 1.75 12.31 -16.93
CA ILE A 118 1.45 13.67 -16.46
C ILE A 118 2.54 13.99 -15.44
N PRO A 119 3.52 14.83 -15.79
CA PRO A 119 4.72 14.93 -15.00
C PRO A 119 4.40 15.52 -13.61
N MET A 120 4.52 14.68 -12.60
CA MET A 120 4.77 15.13 -11.23
C MET A 120 6.10 15.92 -11.24
N LYS A 121 6.27 16.82 -10.27
CA LYS A 121 7.52 17.58 -10.15
C LYS A 121 8.72 16.64 -9.97
N PRO A 122 9.90 16.94 -10.54
CA PRO A 122 11.14 16.23 -10.23
C PRO A 122 11.36 16.12 -8.71
N GLY A 123 11.77 14.95 -8.24
CA GLY A 123 11.82 14.62 -6.81
C GLY A 123 10.52 14.08 -6.24
N GLY A 124 9.46 14.00 -7.04
CA GLY A 124 8.18 13.39 -6.65
C GLY A 124 8.34 11.90 -6.34
N ARG A 125 7.59 11.43 -5.34
CA ARG A 125 7.62 10.02 -4.88
C ARG A 125 6.27 9.35 -5.10
N VAL A 126 6.31 8.11 -5.58
CA VAL A 126 5.13 7.26 -5.70
C VAL A 126 5.29 6.06 -4.77
N LEU A 127 4.52 6.01 -3.68
CA LEU A 127 4.49 4.88 -2.77
C LEU A 127 3.43 3.87 -3.21
N ILE A 128 3.81 2.62 -3.39
CA ILE A 128 2.93 1.54 -3.84
C ILE A 128 2.77 0.54 -2.70
N MET A 129 1.54 0.38 -2.22
CA MET A 129 1.24 -0.50 -1.10
C MET A 129 1.19 -1.97 -1.56
N SER A 130 2.23 -2.71 -1.19
CA SER A 130 2.29 -4.16 -1.34
C SER A 130 1.87 -4.85 -0.02
N SER A 131 2.44 -5.99 0.29
CA SER A 131 2.15 -6.78 1.49
C SER A 131 3.34 -7.66 1.86
N GLY A 132 3.54 -7.95 3.12
CA GLY A 132 4.48 -8.98 3.57
C GLY A 132 4.23 -10.35 2.92
N ALA A 133 3.00 -10.63 2.51
CA ALA A 133 2.67 -11.82 1.74
C ALA A 133 3.44 -11.92 0.41
N SER A 134 3.83 -10.80 -0.20
CA SER A 134 4.63 -10.80 -1.44
C SER A 134 6.06 -11.32 -1.26
N LEU A 135 6.55 -11.40 -0.02
CA LEU A 135 7.87 -11.95 0.34
C LEU A 135 7.89 -13.48 0.37
N VAL A 136 6.72 -14.08 0.39
CA VAL A 136 6.51 -15.52 0.53
C VAL A 136 7.36 -16.35 -0.45
N LEU A 137 7.53 -15.91 -1.68
CA LEU A 137 8.36 -16.58 -2.68
C LEU A 137 9.86 -16.24 -2.61
N SER A 138 10.27 -15.37 -1.68
CA SER A 138 11.66 -14.89 -1.56
C SER A 138 12.41 -15.54 -0.41
N VAL A 139 11.75 -16.33 0.43
CA VAL A 139 12.33 -17.00 1.60
C VAL A 139 12.07 -18.50 1.52
N PRO A 140 13.06 -19.35 1.86
CA PRO A 140 12.93 -20.81 1.78
C PRO A 140 11.94 -21.41 2.79
N TYR A 141 11.33 -20.63 3.65
CA TYR A 141 10.42 -21.07 4.72
C TYR A 141 9.04 -20.47 4.59
N ILE A 142 8.36 -20.82 3.50
CA ILE A 142 6.93 -20.63 3.48
C ILE A 142 6.33 -21.93 3.98
N GLU A 143 5.77 -21.84 5.17
CA GLU A 143 4.92 -22.94 5.60
C GLU A 143 3.77 -23.08 4.59
N PRO A 144 3.52 -24.30 4.10
CA PRO A 144 2.43 -24.55 3.13
C PRO A 144 1.07 -24.00 3.59
N GLU A 145 0.90 -23.86 4.90
CA GLU A 145 -0.28 -23.26 5.52
C GLU A 145 -0.52 -21.79 5.17
N GLY A 146 0.53 -21.01 5.01
CA GLY A 146 0.44 -19.60 4.64
C GLY A 146 -0.02 -19.34 3.20
N LEU A 147 0.08 -20.34 2.33
CA LEU A 147 -0.29 -20.22 0.91
C LEU A 147 -1.73 -20.61 0.62
N ARG A 148 -2.36 -21.39 1.49
CA ARG A 148 -3.60 -22.10 1.17
C ARG A 148 -4.78 -21.19 0.84
N LEU A 149 -4.87 -20.01 1.44
CA LEU A 149 -6.06 -19.17 1.35
C LEU A 149 -5.83 -17.85 0.63
N SER A 150 -4.62 -17.57 0.15
CA SER A 150 -4.24 -16.25 -0.37
C SER A 150 -4.19 -16.15 -1.90
N GLY A 151 -4.41 -17.24 -2.61
CA GLY A 151 -4.58 -17.35 -4.06
C GLY A 151 -3.85 -16.31 -4.91
N GLY A 152 -4.60 -15.58 -5.71
CA GLY A 152 -4.09 -14.54 -6.58
C GLY A 152 -3.54 -13.29 -5.88
N TYR A 153 -3.85 -13.08 -4.60
CA TYR A 153 -3.41 -11.89 -3.86
C TYR A 153 -1.89 -11.79 -3.73
N ILE A 154 -1.22 -12.89 -3.38
CA ILE A 154 0.25 -12.92 -3.24
C ILE A 154 0.90 -12.52 -4.56
N GLY A 155 0.44 -13.11 -5.67
CA GLY A 155 0.92 -12.76 -7.00
C GLY A 155 0.65 -11.31 -7.38
N ALA A 156 -0.55 -10.80 -7.09
CA ALA A 156 -0.93 -9.41 -7.32
C ALA A 156 -0.03 -8.43 -6.55
N LYS A 157 0.20 -8.69 -5.25
CA LYS A 157 1.08 -7.84 -4.42
C LYS A 157 2.55 -7.93 -4.85
N ARG A 158 3.01 -9.08 -5.34
CA ARG A 158 4.35 -9.23 -5.93
C ARG A 158 4.48 -8.47 -7.25
N MET A 159 3.43 -8.49 -8.09
CA MET A 159 3.40 -7.73 -9.34
C MET A 159 3.55 -6.23 -9.11
N LEU A 160 2.93 -5.67 -8.06
CA LEU A 160 3.09 -4.27 -7.69
C LEU A 160 4.56 -3.91 -7.41
N TRP A 161 5.29 -4.81 -6.77
CA TRP A 161 6.73 -4.61 -6.56
C TRP A 161 7.50 -4.59 -7.89
N PHE A 162 7.26 -5.57 -8.74
CA PHE A 162 7.89 -5.63 -10.06
C PHE A 162 7.59 -4.36 -10.89
N MET A 163 6.35 -3.88 -10.87
CA MET A 163 5.95 -2.66 -11.58
C MET A 163 6.69 -1.41 -11.07
N ALA A 164 7.02 -1.32 -9.78
CA ALA A 164 7.84 -0.22 -9.25
C ALA A 164 9.25 -0.20 -9.86
N HIS A 165 9.88 -1.37 -10.00
CA HIS A 165 11.18 -1.47 -10.69
C HIS A 165 11.10 -1.02 -12.15
N CYS A 166 10.07 -1.47 -12.88
CA CYS A 166 9.83 -1.04 -14.25
C CYS A 166 9.61 0.48 -14.35
N ALA A 167 8.80 1.04 -13.45
CA ALA A 167 8.51 2.47 -13.41
C ALA A 167 9.77 3.32 -13.12
N ASN A 168 10.63 2.87 -12.21
CA ASN A 168 11.91 3.53 -11.95
C ASN A 168 12.84 3.50 -13.17
N ALA A 169 12.86 2.40 -13.93
CA ALA A 169 13.63 2.32 -15.17
C ALA A 169 13.13 3.35 -16.21
N VAL A 170 11.81 3.43 -16.41
CA VAL A 170 11.19 4.43 -17.31
C VAL A 170 11.45 5.86 -16.83
N SER A 171 11.35 6.12 -15.54
CA SER A 171 11.63 7.44 -14.97
C SER A 171 13.07 7.89 -15.23
N ARG A 172 14.04 6.99 -15.05
CA ARG A 172 15.46 7.27 -15.34
C ARG A 172 15.71 7.51 -16.82
N GLU A 173 15.19 6.63 -17.68
CA GLU A 173 15.37 6.74 -19.14
C GLU A 173 14.81 8.06 -19.69
N ARG A 174 13.69 8.53 -19.16
CA ARG A 174 13.04 9.77 -19.59
C ARG A 174 13.48 11.01 -18.82
N GLY A 175 14.39 10.89 -17.85
CA GLY A 175 14.86 12.01 -17.02
C GLY A 175 13.77 12.67 -16.18
N LEU A 176 12.72 11.94 -15.75
CA LEU A 176 11.60 12.52 -15.05
C LEU A 176 11.91 12.88 -13.58
N GLY A 177 12.95 12.29 -12.99
CA GLY A 177 13.33 12.49 -11.61
C GLY A 177 12.28 12.00 -10.59
N LEU A 178 11.41 11.08 -10.99
CA LEU A 178 10.42 10.44 -10.10
C LEU A 178 10.99 9.19 -9.48
N HIS A 179 10.58 8.91 -8.24
CA HIS A 179 11.00 7.71 -7.53
C HIS A 179 9.81 6.86 -7.08
N PHE A 180 9.78 5.61 -7.53
CA PHE A 180 8.73 4.63 -7.23
C PHE A 180 9.22 3.68 -6.15
N GLN A 181 8.50 3.64 -5.03
CA GLN A 181 8.85 2.85 -3.86
C GLN A 181 7.71 1.92 -3.47
N VAL A 182 8.07 0.74 -3.01
CA VAL A 182 7.11 -0.24 -2.50
C VAL A 182 7.17 -0.29 -1.00
N LEU A 183 6.02 -0.27 -0.38
CA LEU A 183 5.90 -0.35 1.07
C LEU A 183 5.06 -1.56 1.47
N LEU A 184 5.62 -2.35 2.39
CA LEU A 184 5.01 -3.59 2.84
C LEU A 184 4.70 -3.52 4.33
N PRO A 185 3.42 -3.62 4.75
CA PRO A 185 3.14 -4.10 6.10
C PRO A 185 3.74 -5.50 6.25
N GLY A 186 4.75 -5.64 7.10
CA GLY A 186 5.52 -6.89 7.24
C GLY A 186 4.84 -7.96 8.09
N GLN A 187 3.61 -7.67 8.56
CA GLN A 187 2.75 -8.55 9.34
C GLN A 187 1.29 -8.18 9.14
N LEU A 188 0.38 -9.04 9.60
CA LEU A 188 -1.05 -8.73 9.58
C LEU A 188 -1.37 -7.51 10.46
N VAL A 189 -2.30 -6.69 9.97
CA VAL A 189 -2.82 -5.52 10.69
C VAL A 189 -4.29 -5.79 11.03
N PRO A 190 -4.58 -6.47 12.14
CA PRO A 190 -5.91 -7.03 12.43
C PRO A 190 -7.00 -5.98 12.62
N ASP A 191 -6.64 -4.74 12.90
CA ASP A 191 -7.59 -3.62 13.02
C ASP A 191 -8.09 -3.09 11.67
N THR A 192 -7.61 -3.62 10.56
CA THR A 192 -8.13 -3.33 9.22
C THR A 192 -9.11 -4.43 8.80
N ALA A 193 -10.09 -4.08 7.96
CA ALA A 193 -11.06 -5.06 7.47
C ALA A 193 -10.39 -6.26 6.77
N LEU A 194 -9.35 -5.98 5.95
CA LEU A 194 -8.57 -7.02 5.28
C LEU A 194 -7.75 -7.85 6.28
N GLY A 195 -7.02 -7.21 7.18
CA GLY A 195 -6.19 -7.90 8.16
C GLY A 195 -7.01 -8.75 9.13
N HIS A 196 -8.18 -8.26 9.54
CA HIS A 196 -9.12 -9.03 10.36
C HIS A 196 -9.63 -10.27 9.61
N GLN A 197 -10.08 -10.10 8.37
CA GLN A 197 -10.56 -11.21 7.54
C GLN A 197 -9.50 -12.31 7.40
N VAL A 198 -8.25 -11.94 7.12
CA VAL A 198 -7.13 -12.88 6.99
C VAL A 198 -6.82 -13.54 8.33
N ALA A 199 -6.76 -12.76 9.43
CA ALA A 199 -6.47 -13.29 10.76
C ALA A 199 -7.53 -14.32 11.20
N VAL A 200 -8.81 -14.03 10.99
CA VAL A 200 -9.92 -14.97 11.30
C VAL A 200 -9.78 -16.25 10.48
N ALA A 201 -9.59 -16.15 9.17
CA ALA A 201 -9.53 -17.32 8.30
C ALA A 201 -8.40 -18.31 8.68
N TYR A 202 -7.23 -17.79 9.09
CA TYR A 202 -6.14 -18.65 9.56
C TYR A 202 -6.30 -19.10 11.01
N ALA A 203 -6.94 -18.29 11.85
CA ALA A 203 -7.25 -18.65 13.23
C ALA A 203 -8.23 -19.82 13.28
N ASP A 204 -9.26 -19.84 12.42
CA ASP A 204 -10.24 -20.89 12.31
C ASP A 204 -9.58 -22.24 11.96
N ILE A 205 -8.59 -22.26 11.05
CA ILE A 205 -7.83 -23.48 10.72
C ILE A 205 -7.07 -24.01 11.93
N LYS A 206 -6.57 -23.11 12.79
CA LYS A 206 -5.74 -23.47 13.96
C LYS A 206 -6.56 -23.68 15.24
N GLY A 207 -7.86 -23.38 15.23
CA GLY A 207 -8.71 -23.46 16.41
C GLY A 207 -8.35 -22.45 17.51
N VAL A 208 -7.88 -21.25 17.13
CA VAL A 208 -7.50 -20.17 18.04
C VAL A 208 -8.26 -18.89 17.71
N THR A 209 -8.14 -17.85 18.53
CA THR A 209 -8.68 -16.52 18.20
C THR A 209 -7.80 -15.80 17.17
N ALA A 210 -8.37 -14.83 16.45
CA ALA A 210 -7.63 -14.02 15.48
C ALA A 210 -6.43 -13.30 16.11
N GLU A 211 -6.58 -12.80 17.34
CA GLU A 211 -5.51 -12.13 18.08
C GLU A 211 -4.40 -13.10 18.49
N GLU A 212 -4.77 -14.27 19.00
CA GLU A 212 -3.81 -15.35 19.31
C GLU A 212 -3.03 -15.79 18.08
N HIS A 213 -3.70 -15.96 16.93
CA HIS A 213 -3.04 -16.28 15.68
C HIS A 213 -1.99 -15.22 15.32
N VAL A 214 -2.34 -13.93 15.37
CA VAL A 214 -1.41 -12.83 15.06
C VAL A 214 -0.24 -12.83 16.05
N MET A 215 -0.50 -12.96 17.36
CA MET A 215 0.55 -12.99 18.38
C MET A 215 1.48 -14.19 18.25
N GLN A 216 0.94 -15.38 17.99
CA GLN A 216 1.75 -16.58 17.76
C GLN A 216 2.62 -16.50 16.51
N THR A 217 2.09 -15.86 15.43
CA THR A 217 2.78 -15.77 14.15
C THR A 217 3.86 -14.68 14.12
N TYR A 218 3.60 -13.52 14.76
CA TYR A 218 4.44 -12.34 14.63
C TYR A 218 5.06 -11.84 15.95
N GLY A 219 4.61 -12.33 17.10
CA GLY A 219 5.07 -11.90 18.43
C GLY A 219 4.62 -10.49 18.82
N SER A 220 3.91 -9.78 17.93
CA SER A 220 3.47 -8.40 18.13
C SER A 220 2.31 -8.07 17.21
N ILE A 221 1.58 -6.99 17.51
CA ILE A 221 0.45 -6.50 16.71
C ILE A 221 0.81 -5.14 16.13
N LEU A 222 0.86 -5.05 14.81
CA LEU A 222 1.01 -3.78 14.10
C LEU A 222 -0.33 -3.06 14.03
N ARG A 223 -0.40 -1.86 14.58
CA ARG A 223 -1.59 -1.02 14.52
C ARG A 223 -1.55 -0.05 13.33
N PRO A 224 -2.71 0.32 12.73
CA PRO A 224 -2.75 1.25 11.61
C PRO A 224 -2.05 2.59 11.89
N ALA A 225 -2.24 3.15 13.09
CA ALA A 225 -1.61 4.41 13.49
C ALA A 225 -0.07 4.31 13.57
N GLU A 226 0.46 3.19 14.09
CA GLU A 226 1.90 2.93 14.12
C GLU A 226 2.47 2.83 12.71
N PHE A 227 1.82 2.03 11.85
CA PHE A 227 2.21 1.92 10.44
C PHE A 227 2.23 3.29 9.75
N ALA A 228 1.18 4.08 9.93
CA ALA A 228 1.07 5.42 9.33
C ALA A 228 2.14 6.39 9.85
N THR A 229 2.48 6.33 11.15
CA THR A 229 3.59 7.10 11.72
C THR A 229 4.91 6.74 11.03
N ARG A 230 5.21 5.46 10.83
CA ARG A 230 6.40 5.02 10.10
C ARG A 230 6.39 5.47 8.63
N VAL A 231 5.23 5.55 7.98
CA VAL A 231 5.12 6.11 6.63
C VAL A 231 5.51 7.60 6.62
N THR A 232 5.09 8.39 7.62
CA THR A 232 5.52 9.79 7.72
C THR A 232 7.02 9.94 7.94
N GLU A 233 7.63 9.04 8.72
CA GLU A 233 9.08 8.97 8.91
C GLU A 233 9.80 8.63 7.62
N LEU A 234 9.35 7.60 6.89
CA LEU A 234 9.90 7.21 5.59
C LEU A 234 9.89 8.37 4.59
N LEU A 235 8.83 9.17 4.58
CA LEU A 235 8.72 10.31 3.69
C LEU A 235 9.60 11.49 4.10
N ALA A 236 9.80 11.69 5.41
CA ALA A 236 10.54 12.84 5.96
C ALA A 236 12.06 12.61 6.08
N ASP A 237 12.51 11.36 6.17
CA ASP A 237 13.91 11.03 6.40
C ASP A 237 14.65 10.73 5.08
N PRO A 238 15.72 11.50 4.74
CA PRO A 238 16.49 11.29 3.52
C PRO A 238 17.11 9.89 3.37
N ARG A 239 17.32 9.17 4.48
CA ARG A 239 17.86 7.79 4.44
C ARG A 239 16.99 6.85 3.61
N TYR A 240 15.69 7.13 3.52
CA TYR A 240 14.73 6.32 2.76
C TYR A 240 14.40 6.88 1.37
N ALA A 241 15.14 7.90 0.91
CA ALA A 241 14.82 8.55 -0.37
C ALA A 241 15.21 7.71 -1.59
N SER A 242 16.20 6.81 -1.49
CA SER A 242 16.79 6.10 -2.64
C SER A 242 16.41 4.62 -2.74
N GLY A 243 16.01 3.96 -1.67
CA GLY A 243 15.63 2.54 -1.70
C GLY A 243 14.31 2.30 -2.42
N VAL A 244 14.14 1.14 -3.06
CA VAL A 244 12.93 0.81 -3.83
C VAL A 244 11.89 0.09 -2.98
N ALA A 245 12.27 -0.72 -2.02
CA ALA A 245 11.33 -1.48 -1.22
C ALA A 245 11.65 -1.43 0.28
N TYR A 246 10.60 -1.25 1.10
CA TYR A 246 10.70 -1.18 2.55
C TYR A 246 9.60 -1.99 3.22
N THR A 247 9.93 -2.60 4.36
CA THR A 247 8.94 -3.24 5.22
C THR A 247 8.85 -2.56 6.57
N ILE A 248 7.63 -2.52 7.11
CA ILE A 248 7.29 -1.99 8.43
C ILE A 248 6.64 -3.11 9.24
N ARG A 249 7.19 -3.38 10.43
CA ARG A 249 6.64 -4.30 11.43
C ARG A 249 6.47 -3.56 12.75
N ALA A 250 5.62 -4.08 13.62
CA ALA A 250 5.45 -3.51 14.96
C ALA A 250 6.78 -3.54 15.74
N ASN A 251 7.02 -2.48 16.48
CA ASN A 251 8.19 -2.36 17.37
C ASN A 251 9.56 -2.50 16.67
N THR A 252 9.61 -2.26 15.33
CA THR A 252 10.88 -2.30 14.58
C THR A 252 11.09 -1.02 13.79
N ASP A 253 12.33 -0.78 13.39
CA ASP A 253 12.64 0.27 12.42
C ASP A 253 12.13 -0.09 11.02
N ILE A 254 12.06 0.91 10.15
CA ILE A 254 11.76 0.71 8.73
C ILE A 254 12.95 -0.03 8.11
N MET A 255 12.71 -1.21 7.56
CA MET A 255 13.78 -2.05 7.01
C MET A 255 13.75 -2.02 5.46
N PRO A 256 14.88 -1.71 4.82
CA PRO A 256 14.99 -1.87 3.38
C PRO A 256 14.97 -3.36 3.00
N LEU A 257 14.35 -3.65 1.85
CA LEU A 257 14.26 -5.01 1.27
C LEU A 257 15.04 -5.13 -0.03
N ASP A 258 15.60 -4.04 -0.50
CA ASP A 258 16.48 -4.07 -1.67
C ASP A 258 17.74 -4.83 -1.29
N LEU A 259 18.08 -5.84 -2.08
CA LEU A 259 19.39 -6.49 -1.96
C LEU A 259 20.46 -5.44 -2.20
N PRO A 260 21.56 -5.44 -1.43
CA PRO A 260 22.70 -4.61 -1.78
C PRO A 260 23.06 -4.92 -3.24
N SER A 261 23.22 -3.87 -4.04
CA SER A 261 23.78 -4.02 -5.38
C SER A 261 25.11 -4.75 -5.27
N ALA A 262 25.16 -5.92 -5.89
CA ALA A 262 26.40 -6.70 -5.99
C ALA A 262 27.50 -5.91 -6.69
#